data_486ff12f584134781695ddd43507ca67
#
_entry.id   486ff12f584134781695ddd43507ca67
#
_cell.length_a   1.000
_cell.length_b   1.000
_cell.length_c   1.000
_cell.angle_alpha   90.00
_cell.angle_beta   90.00
_cell.angle_gamma   90.00
#
_symmetry.space_group_name_H-M   'P 1'
#
loop_
_entity.id
_entity.type
_entity.pdbx_description
1 polymer ?
#
loop_
_entity_poly.entity_id
_entity_poly.type
_entity_poly.pdbx_seq_one_letter_code
_entity_poly.pdbx_strand_id
1 'polypeptide(L)'
;MPNPREIHRHMRSVTNIRQITKAMKMVASARLRKAQERAITTKPFAEKIKQLLQDAVSDRSVLGHIDPKSMPLLEQRPVKRTGYIVVSSDKGLAGPYNSNVLKHAQMELMDSDDYTLITVGRKAKEFFSRRGYDISEALFGFSDKPSYENANDIARAATKIFLNGAVDEVVLIYTEFKSALASTPVTKHVLPIVPPAAVEDKDGNASGAQASANEIIFEPNPVDVIKQLLPYYVKTEIYAALMQCAASELGARMTAMSSATDNASDLIRNLELSYNKARQAGITNEINEIVGGAEALNS
;
A
#
# COMPACT_ATOMS: atom_id res chain seq x y z
N MET A 1 14.71 -44.75 8.85
CA MET A 1 13.41 -44.09 9.12
C MET A 1 13.70 -42.80 9.88
N PRO A 2 12.94 -41.71 9.71
CA PRO A 2 13.16 -40.48 10.51
C PRO A 2 12.95 -40.79 11.99
N ASN A 3 13.80 -40.21 12.82
CA ASN A 3 13.78 -40.42 14.27
C ASN A 3 12.50 -39.79 14.87
N PRO A 4 11.69 -40.55 15.65
CA PRO A 4 10.48 -40.02 16.30
C PRO A 4 10.71 -38.74 17.09
N ARG A 5 11.89 -38.58 17.75
CA ARG A 5 12.26 -37.37 18.48
C ARG A 5 12.42 -36.14 17.59
N GLU A 6 12.93 -36.30 16.37
CA GLU A 6 13.07 -35.23 15.39
C GLU A 6 11.71 -34.78 14.85
N ILE A 7 10.83 -35.74 14.53
CA ILE A 7 9.45 -35.43 14.10
C ILE A 7 8.72 -34.66 15.19
N HIS A 8 8.83 -35.09 16.44
CA HIS A 8 8.20 -34.40 17.58
C HIS A 8 8.75 -32.97 17.76
N ARG A 9 10.06 -32.77 17.61
CA ARG A 9 10.67 -31.43 17.66
C ARG A 9 10.16 -30.53 16.55
N HIS A 10 10.06 -31.06 15.31
CA HIS A 10 9.52 -30.34 14.16
C HIS A 10 8.05 -29.96 14.39
N MET A 11 7.23 -30.89 14.87
CA MET A 11 5.82 -30.66 15.18
C MET A 11 5.65 -29.54 16.21
N ARG A 12 6.49 -29.51 17.25
CA ARG A 12 6.48 -28.41 18.23
C ARG A 12 6.84 -27.05 17.60
N SER A 13 7.82 -27.02 16.72
CA SER A 13 8.20 -25.81 15.98
C SER A 13 7.05 -25.28 15.11
N VAL A 14 6.41 -26.15 14.36
CA VAL A 14 5.28 -25.79 13.49
C VAL A 14 4.05 -25.33 14.31
N THR A 15 3.84 -25.94 15.48
CA THR A 15 2.79 -25.50 16.43
C THR A 15 3.02 -24.06 16.91
N ASN A 16 4.27 -23.73 17.24
CA ASN A 16 4.62 -22.36 17.61
C ASN A 16 4.40 -21.38 16.45
N ILE A 17 4.81 -21.75 15.23
CA ILE A 17 4.57 -20.95 14.03
C ILE A 17 3.08 -20.71 13.83
N ARG A 18 2.23 -21.74 13.94
CA ARG A 18 0.77 -21.62 13.85
C ARG A 18 0.20 -20.63 14.87
N GLN A 19 0.69 -20.66 16.12
CA GLN A 19 0.26 -19.71 17.16
C GLN A 19 0.64 -18.27 16.81
N ILE A 20 1.86 -18.06 16.32
CA ILE A 20 2.36 -16.74 15.91
C ILE A 20 1.55 -16.21 14.73
N THR A 21 1.35 -17.00 13.67
CA THR A 21 0.60 -16.58 12.49
C THR A 21 -0.87 -16.29 12.82
N LYS A 22 -1.49 -17.09 13.70
CA LYS A 22 -2.85 -16.84 14.20
C LYS A 22 -2.93 -15.52 14.97
N ALA A 23 -1.97 -15.22 15.82
CA ALA A 23 -1.91 -13.95 16.56
C ALA A 23 -1.71 -12.78 15.59
N MET A 24 -0.80 -12.90 14.60
CA MET A 24 -0.57 -11.87 13.58
C MET A 24 -1.82 -11.62 12.73
N LYS A 25 -2.58 -12.67 12.35
CA LYS A 25 -3.88 -12.54 11.68
C LYS A 25 -4.84 -11.69 12.49
N MET A 26 -5.00 -11.96 13.80
CA MET A 26 -5.90 -11.21 14.68
C MET A 26 -5.50 -9.74 14.79
N VAL A 27 -4.20 -9.46 14.97
CA VAL A 27 -3.69 -8.09 15.02
C VAL A 27 -3.92 -7.36 13.70
N ALA A 28 -3.63 -8.01 12.55
CA ALA A 28 -3.85 -7.43 11.23
C ALA A 28 -5.34 -7.13 11.00
N SER A 29 -6.25 -8.03 11.36
CA SER A 29 -7.69 -7.82 11.25
C SER A 29 -8.19 -6.63 12.08
N ALA A 30 -7.75 -6.52 13.35
CA ALA A 30 -8.13 -5.40 14.22
C ALA A 30 -7.61 -4.04 13.69
N ARG A 31 -6.40 -4.03 13.14
CA ARG A 31 -5.81 -2.82 12.53
C ARG A 31 -6.48 -2.46 11.21
N LEU A 32 -6.82 -3.47 10.39
CA LEU A 32 -7.55 -3.27 9.13
C LEU A 32 -8.87 -2.55 9.37
N ARG A 33 -9.65 -3.02 10.35
CA ARG A 33 -10.91 -2.36 10.69
C ARG A 33 -10.72 -0.87 11.03
N LYS A 34 -9.72 -0.54 11.85
CA LYS A 34 -9.40 0.85 12.19
C LYS A 34 -8.91 1.66 10.98
N ALA A 35 -8.16 1.04 10.07
CA ALA A 35 -7.70 1.71 8.84
C ALA A 35 -8.89 2.00 7.91
N GLN A 36 -9.83 1.06 7.77
CA GLN A 36 -11.06 1.26 7.00
C GLN A 36 -11.94 2.36 7.60
N GLU A 37 -12.16 2.36 8.91
CA GLU A 37 -12.93 3.41 9.59
C GLU A 37 -12.33 4.80 9.31
N ARG A 38 -11.00 4.94 9.38
CA ARG A 38 -10.30 6.20 9.08
C ARG A 38 -10.41 6.58 7.60
N ALA A 39 -10.25 5.64 6.68
CA ALA A 39 -10.39 5.90 5.25
C ALA A 39 -11.79 6.41 4.90
N ILE A 40 -12.84 5.80 5.48
CA ILE A 40 -14.23 6.25 5.31
C ILE A 40 -14.43 7.65 5.88
N THR A 41 -13.89 7.94 7.06
CA THR A 41 -14.03 9.25 7.72
C THR A 41 -13.27 10.36 6.96
N THR A 42 -12.15 10.02 6.30
CA THR A 42 -11.33 11.00 5.57
C THR A 42 -11.88 11.30 4.17
N LYS A 43 -12.58 10.34 3.56
CA LYS A 43 -13.10 10.44 2.19
C LYS A 43 -13.97 11.69 1.95
N PRO A 44 -14.98 12.01 2.80
CA PRO A 44 -15.81 13.21 2.60
C PRO A 44 -15.00 14.51 2.59
N PHE A 45 -13.95 14.58 3.40
CA PHE A 45 -13.07 15.76 3.45
C PHE A 45 -12.28 15.92 2.14
N ALA A 46 -11.72 14.83 1.62
CA ALA A 46 -10.99 14.83 0.35
C ALA A 46 -11.92 15.21 -0.82
N GLU A 47 -13.13 14.66 -0.85
CA GLU A 47 -14.15 14.97 -1.85
C GLU A 47 -14.57 16.44 -1.78
N LYS A 48 -14.73 16.98 -0.57
CA LYS A 48 -15.11 18.39 -0.41
C LYS A 48 -14.01 19.36 -0.84
N ILE A 49 -12.74 19.08 -0.54
CA ILE A 49 -11.62 19.89 -1.04
C ILE A 49 -11.57 19.84 -2.58
N LYS A 50 -11.73 18.66 -3.15
CA LYS A 50 -11.78 18.48 -4.60
C LYS A 50 -12.93 19.27 -5.22
N GLN A 51 -14.13 19.22 -4.63
CA GLN A 51 -15.30 19.97 -5.07
C GLN A 51 -15.06 21.49 -4.99
N LEU A 52 -14.55 21.98 -3.85
CA LEU A 52 -14.23 23.40 -3.70
C LEU A 52 -13.20 23.89 -4.74
N LEU A 53 -12.21 23.06 -5.04
CA LEU A 53 -11.25 23.39 -6.10
C LEU A 53 -11.91 23.40 -7.49
N GLN A 54 -12.81 22.45 -7.76
CA GLN A 54 -13.60 22.44 -9.00
C GLN A 54 -14.48 23.68 -9.13
N ASP A 55 -15.23 24.01 -8.09
CA ASP A 55 -16.12 25.16 -8.07
C ASP A 55 -15.33 26.47 -8.28
N ALA A 56 -14.20 26.61 -7.60
CA ALA A 56 -13.34 27.79 -7.70
C ALA A 56 -12.68 27.95 -9.09
N VAL A 57 -12.34 26.84 -9.76
CA VAL A 57 -11.73 26.85 -11.11
C VAL A 57 -12.80 26.92 -12.21
N SER A 58 -14.02 26.47 -11.96
CA SER A 58 -15.13 26.53 -12.92
C SER A 58 -15.67 27.96 -13.09
N ASP A 59 -15.38 28.86 -12.16
CA ASP A 59 -15.73 30.26 -12.28
C ASP A 59 -14.87 30.94 -13.36
N ARG A 60 -15.48 31.25 -14.50
CA ARG A 60 -14.80 31.89 -15.65
C ARG A 60 -14.16 33.24 -15.29
N SER A 61 -14.69 33.93 -14.29
CA SER A 61 -14.12 35.19 -13.78
C SER A 61 -12.76 34.95 -13.13
N VAL A 62 -12.57 33.80 -12.51
CA VAL A 62 -11.32 33.38 -11.84
C VAL A 62 -10.27 32.93 -12.85
N LEU A 63 -10.66 32.10 -13.84
CA LEU A 63 -9.74 31.58 -14.85
C LEU A 63 -9.05 32.70 -15.68
N GLY A 64 -9.75 33.78 -15.95
CA GLY A 64 -9.18 34.94 -16.68
C GLY A 64 -8.13 35.73 -15.88
N HIS A 65 -8.06 35.55 -14.56
CA HIS A 65 -7.15 36.24 -13.66
C HIS A 65 -6.07 35.32 -13.05
N ILE A 66 -6.07 34.01 -13.41
CA ILE A 66 -5.02 33.08 -12.98
C ILE A 66 -3.79 33.31 -13.88
N ASP A 67 -2.82 34.03 -13.36
CA ASP A 67 -1.48 34.04 -13.93
C ASP A 67 -0.81 32.68 -13.56
N PRO A 68 -0.40 31.85 -14.52
CA PRO A 68 0.31 30.58 -14.26
C PRO A 68 1.50 30.75 -13.33
N LYS A 69 2.21 31.89 -13.42
CA LYS A 69 3.32 32.22 -12.55
C LYS A 69 2.92 32.42 -11.09
N SER A 70 1.66 32.81 -10.84
CA SER A 70 1.13 32.99 -9.48
C SER A 70 0.65 31.70 -8.82
N MET A 71 0.46 30.63 -9.63
CA MET A 71 -0.03 29.30 -9.20
C MET A 71 0.81 28.17 -9.79
N PRO A 72 2.07 28.04 -9.38
CA PRO A 72 3.02 27.12 -10.00
C PRO A 72 2.61 25.63 -9.91
N LEU A 73 1.73 25.26 -8.98
CA LEU A 73 1.21 23.89 -8.86
C LEU A 73 0.18 23.51 -9.95
N LEU A 74 -0.33 24.49 -10.70
CA LEU A 74 -1.22 24.28 -11.85
C LEU A 74 -0.47 24.36 -13.18
N GLU A 75 0.80 24.79 -13.17
CA GLU A 75 1.57 25.02 -14.38
C GLU A 75 1.85 23.72 -15.13
N GLN A 76 1.24 23.56 -16.30
CA GLN A 76 1.53 22.45 -17.20
C GLN A 76 2.76 22.76 -18.03
N ARG A 77 3.75 21.86 -17.97
CA ARG A 77 5.00 21.93 -18.73
C ARG A 77 5.11 20.73 -19.66
N PRO A 78 5.87 20.83 -20.76
CA PRO A 78 6.23 19.64 -21.53
C PRO A 78 7.01 18.67 -20.64
N VAL A 79 6.49 17.46 -20.48
CA VAL A 79 7.08 16.46 -19.58
C VAL A 79 8.40 15.97 -20.19
N LYS A 80 9.51 16.25 -19.51
CA LYS A 80 10.84 15.75 -19.82
C LYS A 80 11.34 14.85 -18.69
N ARG A 81 11.00 15.19 -17.45
CA ARG A 81 11.42 14.44 -16.28
C ARG A 81 10.27 14.24 -15.32
N THR A 82 10.00 12.98 -14.94
CA THR A 82 8.89 12.60 -14.06
C THR A 82 9.39 12.32 -12.64
N GLY A 83 8.71 12.87 -11.63
CA GLY A 83 8.91 12.54 -10.23
C GLY A 83 7.98 11.40 -9.80
N TYR A 84 8.53 10.25 -9.45
CA TYR A 84 7.73 9.12 -8.97
C TYR A 84 7.75 9.03 -7.45
N ILE A 85 6.57 8.95 -6.85
CA ILE A 85 6.38 8.61 -5.43
C ILE A 85 5.88 7.19 -5.37
N VAL A 86 6.70 6.26 -4.85
CA VAL A 86 6.33 4.84 -4.75
C VAL A 86 6.04 4.47 -3.32
N VAL A 87 4.79 4.07 -3.04
CA VAL A 87 4.34 3.71 -1.69
C VAL A 87 4.32 2.20 -1.51
N SER A 88 5.11 1.72 -0.54
CA SER A 88 5.18 0.32 -0.11
C SER A 88 5.05 0.19 1.40
N SER A 89 5.17 -1.03 1.93
CA SER A 89 5.20 -1.23 3.37
C SER A 89 6.61 -1.16 3.98
N ASP A 90 6.64 -0.97 5.31
CA ASP A 90 7.88 -1.10 6.09
C ASP A 90 8.20 -2.55 6.45
N LYS A 91 7.18 -3.41 6.54
CA LYS A 91 7.28 -4.79 7.02
C LYS A 91 6.94 -5.78 5.91
N GLY A 92 7.47 -6.99 6.01
CA GLY A 92 7.11 -8.11 5.14
C GLY A 92 5.87 -8.87 5.62
N LEU A 93 5.73 -10.09 5.15
CA LEU A 93 4.66 -11.04 5.50
C LEU A 93 3.24 -10.53 5.13
N ALA A 94 3.15 -9.71 4.09
CA ALA A 94 1.91 -9.18 3.53
C ALA A 94 1.59 -9.82 2.16
N GLY A 95 1.91 -11.10 1.98
CA GLY A 95 1.68 -11.79 0.71
C GLY A 95 2.33 -11.07 -0.48
N PRO A 96 1.64 -10.95 -1.61
CA PRO A 96 2.17 -10.33 -2.83
C PRO A 96 2.10 -8.79 -2.83
N TYR A 97 1.59 -8.14 -1.77
CA TYR A 97 1.37 -6.70 -1.69
C TYR A 97 2.59 -5.89 -2.17
N ASN A 98 3.75 -6.08 -1.54
CA ASN A 98 4.96 -5.33 -1.89
C ASN A 98 5.46 -5.69 -3.31
N SER A 99 5.50 -6.96 -3.65
CA SER A 99 5.99 -7.39 -4.97
C SER A 99 5.15 -6.83 -6.11
N ASN A 100 3.83 -6.72 -5.94
CA ASN A 100 2.94 -6.21 -6.96
C ASN A 100 3.16 -4.71 -7.20
N VAL A 101 3.15 -3.89 -6.14
CA VAL A 101 3.35 -2.44 -6.29
C VAL A 101 4.76 -2.10 -6.79
N LEU A 102 5.78 -2.82 -6.33
CA LEU A 102 7.17 -2.57 -6.73
C LEU A 102 7.44 -2.98 -8.18
N LYS A 103 6.84 -4.10 -8.65
CA LYS A 103 6.90 -4.50 -10.06
C LYS A 103 6.16 -3.49 -10.97
N HIS A 104 4.97 -3.05 -10.55
CA HIS A 104 4.22 -2.04 -11.28
C HIS A 104 5.01 -0.74 -11.40
N ALA A 105 5.57 -0.26 -10.27
CA ALA A 105 6.43 0.92 -10.27
C ALA A 105 7.69 0.74 -11.14
N GLN A 106 8.29 -0.45 -11.15
CA GLN A 106 9.44 -0.73 -12.00
C GLN A 106 9.08 -0.66 -13.49
N MET A 107 7.89 -1.14 -13.90
CA MET A 107 7.41 -1.02 -15.28
C MET A 107 7.26 0.45 -15.68
N GLU A 108 6.59 1.26 -14.88
CA GLU A 108 6.42 2.70 -15.11
C GLU A 108 7.77 3.44 -15.24
N LEU A 109 8.74 3.09 -14.39
CA LEU A 109 10.08 3.68 -14.43
C LEU A 109 10.88 3.25 -15.67
N MET A 110 10.65 2.04 -16.22
CA MET A 110 11.31 1.57 -17.44
C MET A 110 10.77 2.25 -18.70
N ASP A 111 9.51 2.70 -18.67
CA ASP A 111 8.86 3.41 -19.77
C ASP A 111 9.16 4.93 -19.74
N SER A 112 9.87 5.43 -18.71
CA SER A 112 10.21 6.83 -18.53
C SER A 112 11.66 7.09 -18.95
N ASP A 113 11.88 8.10 -19.80
CA ASP A 113 13.21 8.47 -20.30
C ASP A 113 14.10 9.06 -19.19
N ASP A 114 13.54 9.90 -18.32
CA ASP A 114 14.23 10.51 -17.19
C ASP A 114 13.28 10.66 -15.98
N TYR A 115 13.78 10.36 -14.79
CA TYR A 115 12.96 10.37 -13.59
C TYR A 115 13.71 10.73 -12.32
N THR A 116 12.95 11.05 -11.28
CA THR A 116 13.40 11.19 -9.89
C THR A 116 12.51 10.36 -9.00
N LEU A 117 13.08 9.59 -8.07
CA LEU A 117 12.34 8.64 -7.26
C LEU A 117 12.29 9.07 -5.79
N ILE A 118 11.07 9.18 -5.25
CA ILE A 118 10.79 9.30 -3.82
C ILE A 118 10.21 7.96 -3.36
N THR A 119 10.84 7.31 -2.40
CA THR A 119 10.38 6.03 -1.86
C THR A 119 9.69 6.23 -0.52
N VAL A 120 8.48 5.66 -0.39
CA VAL A 120 7.72 5.61 0.85
C VAL A 120 7.59 4.16 1.29
N GLY A 121 8.10 3.87 2.51
CA GLY A 121 8.20 2.52 3.04
C GLY A 121 9.55 1.85 2.77
N ARG A 122 9.98 1.07 3.76
CA ARG A 122 11.29 0.42 3.76
C ARG A 122 11.46 -0.54 2.59
N LYS A 123 10.39 -1.24 2.18
CA LYS A 123 10.46 -2.21 1.09
C LYS A 123 10.72 -1.57 -0.27
N ALA A 124 10.17 -0.38 -0.55
CA ALA A 124 10.50 0.36 -1.76
C ALA A 124 11.97 0.81 -1.74
N LYS A 125 12.42 1.43 -0.64
CA LYS A 125 13.82 1.82 -0.49
C LYS A 125 14.78 0.64 -0.75
N GLU A 126 14.57 -0.50 -0.07
CA GLU A 126 15.41 -1.69 -0.22
C GLU A 126 15.40 -2.23 -1.65
N PHE A 127 14.23 -2.25 -2.30
CA PHE A 127 14.07 -2.80 -3.65
C PHE A 127 14.80 -1.97 -4.71
N PHE A 128 14.61 -0.66 -4.69
CA PHE A 128 15.19 0.25 -5.69
C PHE A 128 16.68 0.51 -5.43
N SER A 129 17.11 0.68 -4.17
CA SER A 129 18.54 0.85 -3.85
C SER A 129 19.38 -0.35 -4.27
N ARG A 130 18.90 -1.59 -4.08
CA ARG A 130 19.64 -2.80 -4.50
C ARG A 130 19.77 -2.94 -6.01
N ARG A 131 18.95 -2.24 -6.78
CA ARG A 131 18.95 -2.25 -8.25
C ARG A 131 19.65 -1.04 -8.86
N GLY A 132 20.22 -0.18 -8.02
CA GLY A 132 20.98 1.00 -8.46
C GLY A 132 20.11 2.16 -8.95
N TYR A 133 18.80 2.19 -8.60
CA TYR A 133 17.95 3.33 -8.91
C TYR A 133 18.34 4.55 -8.06
N ASP A 134 18.31 5.73 -8.67
CA ASP A 134 18.57 6.98 -7.96
C ASP A 134 17.34 7.39 -7.13
N ILE A 135 17.52 7.44 -5.81
CA ILE A 135 16.47 7.78 -4.85
C ILE A 135 16.79 9.14 -4.27
N SER A 136 15.99 10.16 -4.61
CA SER A 136 16.16 11.51 -4.09
C SER A 136 15.77 11.62 -2.61
N GLU A 137 14.73 10.91 -2.19
CA GLU A 137 14.26 10.91 -0.80
C GLU A 137 13.62 9.57 -0.40
N ALA A 138 13.81 9.16 0.86
CA ALA A 138 13.29 7.92 1.39
C ALA A 138 12.63 8.13 2.75
N LEU A 139 11.29 8.01 2.80
CA LEU A 139 10.48 8.13 4.01
C LEU A 139 9.94 6.76 4.42
N PHE A 140 10.05 6.40 5.68
CA PHE A 140 9.60 5.08 6.17
C PHE A 140 9.31 5.10 7.67
N GLY A 141 8.72 4.00 8.19
CA GLY A 141 8.46 3.81 9.62
C GLY A 141 7.00 4.03 10.03
N PHE A 142 6.11 4.32 9.08
CA PHE A 142 4.71 4.67 9.36
C PHE A 142 3.68 3.92 8.48
N SER A 143 4.09 2.92 7.70
CA SER A 143 3.22 2.27 6.70
C SER A 143 1.93 1.67 7.29
N ASP A 144 1.99 1.09 8.48
CA ASP A 144 0.84 0.44 9.13
C ASP A 144 -0.06 1.42 9.94
N LYS A 145 0.38 2.66 10.13
CA LYS A 145 -0.37 3.71 10.83
C LYS A 145 0.06 5.09 10.33
N PRO A 146 -0.20 5.43 9.06
CA PRO A 146 0.15 6.74 8.55
C PRO A 146 -0.65 7.85 9.23
N SER A 147 0.00 9.02 9.39
CA SER A 147 -0.58 10.25 9.90
C SER A 147 -0.68 11.31 8.80
N TYR A 148 -1.47 12.35 9.03
CA TYR A 148 -1.52 13.50 8.12
C TYR A 148 -0.16 14.23 8.02
N GLU A 149 0.63 14.21 9.09
CA GLU A 149 1.99 14.76 9.11
C GLU A 149 2.92 14.01 8.16
N ASN A 150 2.85 12.67 8.13
CA ASN A 150 3.61 11.88 7.16
C ASN A 150 3.24 12.22 5.71
N ALA A 151 1.95 12.43 5.43
CA ALA A 151 1.50 12.88 4.12
C ALA A 151 2.01 14.30 3.79
N ASN A 152 2.07 15.19 4.79
CA ASN A 152 2.63 16.54 4.62
C ASN A 152 4.13 16.50 4.29
N ASP A 153 4.90 15.60 4.90
CA ASP A 153 6.34 15.46 4.59
C ASP A 153 6.55 14.97 3.16
N ILE A 154 5.78 13.96 2.73
CA ILE A 154 5.81 13.45 1.35
C ILE A 154 5.39 14.56 0.37
N ALA A 155 4.30 15.28 0.66
CA ALA A 155 3.82 16.38 -0.16
C ALA A 155 4.85 17.49 -0.30
N ARG A 156 5.55 17.81 0.80
CA ARG A 156 6.63 18.80 0.80
C ARG A 156 7.79 18.38 -0.08
N ALA A 157 8.23 17.12 0.02
CA ALA A 157 9.27 16.56 -0.85
C ALA A 157 8.88 16.64 -2.33
N ALA A 158 7.68 16.19 -2.67
CA ALA A 158 7.14 16.21 -4.02
C ALA A 158 7.00 17.65 -4.58
N THR A 159 6.40 18.53 -3.81
CA THR A 159 6.21 19.95 -4.19
C THR A 159 7.55 20.66 -4.37
N LYS A 160 8.54 20.37 -3.54
CA LYS A 160 9.88 20.98 -3.62
C LYS A 160 10.57 20.63 -4.95
N ILE A 161 10.57 19.36 -5.36
CA ILE A 161 11.21 18.95 -6.63
C ILE A 161 10.47 19.49 -7.86
N PHE A 162 9.15 19.63 -7.78
CA PHE A 162 8.33 20.21 -8.83
C PHE A 162 8.53 21.73 -8.96
N LEU A 163 8.47 22.48 -7.86
CA LEU A 163 8.65 23.94 -7.85
C LEU A 163 10.06 24.38 -8.26
N ASN A 164 11.07 23.60 -7.92
CA ASN A 164 12.46 23.87 -8.31
C ASN A 164 12.74 23.52 -9.78
N GLY A 165 11.77 23.01 -10.54
CA GLY A 165 11.94 22.60 -11.93
C GLY A 165 12.79 21.35 -12.09
N ALA A 166 13.02 20.58 -11.01
CA ALA A 166 13.75 19.32 -11.08
C ALA A 166 12.94 18.21 -11.77
N VAL A 167 11.62 18.33 -11.75
CA VAL A 167 10.67 17.46 -12.47
C VAL A 167 9.55 18.30 -13.05
N ASP A 168 8.95 17.83 -14.15
CA ASP A 168 7.84 18.50 -14.85
C ASP A 168 6.47 17.97 -14.44
N GLU A 169 6.44 16.77 -13.89
CA GLU A 169 5.24 16.16 -13.29
C GLU A 169 5.60 15.31 -12.08
N VAL A 170 4.62 15.04 -11.23
CA VAL A 170 4.74 14.11 -10.11
C VAL A 170 3.63 13.09 -10.16
N VAL A 171 4.03 11.83 -10.12
CA VAL A 171 3.16 10.66 -10.20
C VAL A 171 3.26 9.84 -8.93
N LEU A 172 2.12 9.45 -8.38
CA LEU A 172 2.01 8.62 -7.19
C LEU A 172 1.63 7.20 -7.56
N ILE A 173 2.49 6.24 -7.22
CA ILE A 173 2.25 4.82 -7.40
C ILE A 173 1.95 4.20 -6.04
N TYR A 174 0.73 3.69 -5.90
CA TYR A 174 0.24 3.15 -4.64
C TYR A 174 -0.70 1.97 -4.87
N THR A 175 -1.15 1.33 -3.79
CA THR A 175 -2.10 0.22 -3.89
C THR A 175 -3.48 0.65 -3.45
N GLU A 176 -4.44 0.63 -4.37
CA GLU A 176 -5.84 0.89 -4.09
C GLU A 176 -6.50 -0.29 -3.37
N PHE A 177 -7.18 -0.01 -2.28
CA PHE A 177 -7.91 -1.00 -1.49
C PHE A 177 -9.33 -1.18 -2.04
N LYS A 178 -9.63 -2.35 -2.56
CA LYS A 178 -11.00 -2.73 -2.97
C LYS A 178 -11.69 -3.60 -1.93
N SER A 179 -10.96 -4.58 -1.40
CA SER A 179 -11.43 -5.45 -0.33
C SER A 179 -10.23 -6.10 0.39
N ALA A 180 -10.48 -6.82 1.48
CA ALA A 180 -9.43 -7.56 2.18
C ALA A 180 -8.72 -8.61 1.31
N LEU A 181 -9.37 -9.08 0.23
CA LEU A 181 -8.84 -10.08 -0.71
C LEU A 181 -8.36 -9.48 -2.03
N ALA A 182 -8.78 -8.26 -2.36
CA ALA A 182 -8.51 -7.63 -3.64
C ALA A 182 -7.94 -6.23 -3.44
N SER A 183 -6.74 -6.01 -3.94
CA SER A 183 -6.08 -4.72 -4.02
C SER A 183 -5.29 -4.64 -5.32
N THR A 184 -5.24 -3.46 -5.92
CA THR A 184 -4.62 -3.25 -7.23
C THR A 184 -3.61 -2.12 -7.14
N PRO A 185 -2.36 -2.28 -7.62
CA PRO A 185 -1.46 -1.16 -7.84
C PRO A 185 -2.06 -0.21 -8.87
N VAL A 186 -1.96 1.07 -8.60
CA VAL A 186 -2.46 2.14 -9.48
C VAL A 186 -1.45 3.28 -9.54
N THR A 187 -1.46 3.96 -10.68
CA THR A 187 -0.67 5.15 -10.97
C THR A 187 -1.60 6.35 -11.00
N LYS A 188 -1.27 7.41 -10.27
CA LYS A 188 -2.08 8.63 -10.17
C LYS A 188 -1.21 9.87 -10.35
N HIS A 189 -1.57 10.73 -11.28
CA HIS A 189 -0.95 12.05 -11.40
C HIS A 189 -1.34 12.94 -10.22
N VAL A 190 -0.36 13.59 -9.62
CA VAL A 190 -0.51 14.47 -8.46
C VAL A 190 -0.15 15.90 -8.80
N LEU A 191 0.91 16.13 -9.56
CA LEU A 191 1.35 17.43 -10.04
C LEU A 191 1.74 17.36 -11.52
N PRO A 192 1.45 18.38 -12.33
CA PRO A 192 0.63 19.54 -11.96
C PRO A 192 -0.80 19.15 -11.60
N ILE A 193 -1.45 19.95 -10.76
CA ILE A 193 -2.85 19.69 -10.44
C ILE A 193 -3.67 20.04 -11.67
N VAL A 194 -4.28 19.02 -12.28
CA VAL A 194 -5.28 19.23 -13.33
C VAL A 194 -6.63 19.36 -12.64
N PRO A 195 -7.24 20.54 -12.63
CA PRO A 195 -8.60 20.68 -12.12
C PRO A 195 -9.48 19.68 -12.87
N PRO A 196 -10.32 18.90 -12.18
CA PRO A 196 -11.21 18.00 -12.85
C PRO A 196 -12.11 18.83 -13.79
N ALA A 197 -11.95 18.66 -15.09
CA ALA A 197 -12.84 19.25 -16.06
C ALA A 197 -14.27 18.85 -15.68
N ALA A 198 -15.25 19.76 -15.85
CA ALA A 198 -16.64 19.40 -15.79
C ALA A 198 -16.80 18.18 -16.70
N VAL A 199 -17.25 17.05 -16.15
CA VAL A 199 -17.41 15.81 -16.90
C VAL A 199 -18.45 16.12 -17.98
N GLU A 200 -18.00 16.33 -19.20
CA GLU A 200 -18.87 16.23 -20.37
C GLU A 200 -19.20 14.74 -20.46
N ASP A 201 -20.40 14.38 -19.99
CA ASP A 201 -20.94 13.06 -20.23
C ASP A 201 -20.91 12.79 -21.73
N LYS A 202 -20.29 11.67 -22.12
CA LYS A 202 -20.12 11.22 -23.52
C LYS A 202 -21.44 11.03 -24.29
N ASP A 203 -22.58 11.29 -23.68
CA ASP A 203 -23.90 11.12 -24.24
C ASP A 203 -24.58 12.45 -24.69
N GLY A 204 -23.82 13.55 -24.78
CA GLY A 204 -24.34 14.79 -25.39
C GLY A 204 -25.57 15.39 -24.69
N ASN A 205 -25.98 14.84 -23.57
CA ASN A 205 -26.98 15.39 -22.72
C ASN A 205 -26.24 16.21 -21.67
N ALA A 206 -26.26 17.51 -21.77
CA ALA A 206 -25.93 18.41 -20.71
C ALA A 206 -26.93 18.18 -19.56
N SER A 207 -26.83 17.01 -18.92
CA SER A 207 -27.32 16.84 -17.60
C SER A 207 -26.42 17.74 -16.77
N GLY A 208 -26.79 19.03 -16.80
CA GLY A 208 -26.27 20.00 -15.88
C GLY A 208 -26.28 19.30 -14.53
N ALA A 209 -25.10 18.97 -14.00
CA ALA A 209 -24.92 19.06 -12.59
C ALA A 209 -25.61 20.40 -12.30
N GLN A 210 -26.79 20.32 -11.71
CA GLN A 210 -27.45 21.49 -11.17
C GLN A 210 -26.32 22.15 -10.39
N ALA A 211 -25.76 23.20 -10.97
CA ALA A 211 -25.04 24.19 -10.25
C ALA A 211 -25.98 24.48 -9.10
N SER A 212 -25.71 23.85 -7.95
CA SER A 212 -26.35 24.23 -6.74
C SER A 212 -26.06 25.70 -6.69
N ALA A 213 -27.10 26.53 -6.89
CA ALA A 213 -27.00 27.97 -6.94
C ALA A 213 -26.71 28.51 -5.53
N ASN A 214 -25.79 27.90 -4.84
CA ASN A 214 -25.07 28.44 -3.72
C ASN A 214 -23.92 29.24 -4.33
N GLU A 215 -24.16 30.52 -4.56
CA GLU A 215 -23.06 31.46 -4.79
C GLU A 215 -22.09 31.30 -3.64
N ILE A 216 -20.98 30.59 -3.89
CA ILE A 216 -19.91 30.46 -2.91
C ILE A 216 -19.18 31.80 -2.89
N ILE A 217 -19.31 32.52 -1.79
CA ILE A 217 -18.59 33.77 -1.58
C ILE A 217 -17.17 33.41 -1.10
N PHE A 218 -16.17 33.74 -1.89
CA PHE A 218 -14.77 33.54 -1.53
C PHE A 218 -14.21 34.80 -0.84
N GLU A 219 -13.74 34.64 0.37
CA GLU A 219 -13.08 35.71 1.12
C GLU A 219 -11.59 35.39 1.39
N PRO A 220 -10.62 36.27 1.13
CA PRO A 220 -10.78 37.63 0.61
C PRO A 220 -11.05 37.73 -0.90
N ASN A 221 -10.60 36.76 -1.69
CA ASN A 221 -10.87 36.61 -3.12
C ASN A 221 -10.62 35.15 -3.58
N PRO A 222 -11.21 34.72 -4.71
CA PRO A 222 -11.08 33.34 -5.19
C PRO A 222 -9.64 32.90 -5.44
N VAL A 223 -8.78 33.80 -5.96
CA VAL A 223 -7.39 33.47 -6.33
C VAL A 223 -6.55 33.15 -5.08
N ASP A 224 -6.70 33.89 -4.00
CA ASP A 224 -5.96 33.64 -2.75
C ASP A 224 -6.47 32.38 -2.05
N VAL A 225 -7.78 32.11 -2.13
CA VAL A 225 -8.37 30.86 -1.61
C VAL A 225 -7.80 29.66 -2.37
N ILE A 226 -7.74 29.70 -3.71
CA ILE A 226 -7.16 28.64 -4.52
C ILE A 226 -5.68 28.43 -4.17
N LYS A 227 -4.89 29.48 -4.06
CA LYS A 227 -3.46 29.39 -3.67
C LYS A 227 -3.26 28.63 -2.35
N GLN A 228 -4.15 28.83 -1.40
CA GLN A 228 -4.11 28.14 -0.12
C GLN A 228 -4.62 26.70 -0.23
N LEU A 229 -5.65 26.44 -1.03
CA LEU A 229 -6.25 25.12 -1.20
C LEU A 229 -5.35 24.12 -1.95
N LEU A 230 -4.58 24.58 -2.95
CA LEU A 230 -3.74 23.69 -3.77
C LEU A 230 -2.76 22.83 -2.95
N PRO A 231 -1.99 23.38 -1.99
CA PRO A 231 -1.13 22.56 -1.13
C PRO A 231 -1.92 21.58 -0.25
N TYR A 232 -3.11 21.98 0.23
CA TYR A 232 -3.97 21.09 1.02
C TYR A 232 -4.53 19.94 0.17
N TYR A 233 -4.86 20.22 -1.09
CA TYR A 233 -5.30 19.19 -2.04
C TYR A 233 -4.23 18.11 -2.22
N VAL A 234 -2.98 18.50 -2.53
CA VAL A 234 -1.86 17.55 -2.68
C VAL A 234 -1.67 16.70 -1.41
N LYS A 235 -1.65 17.33 -0.24
CA LYS A 235 -1.51 16.63 1.04
C LYS A 235 -2.64 15.64 1.29
N THR A 236 -3.87 16.02 0.97
CA THR A 236 -5.06 15.21 1.18
C THR A 236 -5.08 14.01 0.22
N GLU A 237 -4.69 14.20 -1.03
CA GLU A 237 -4.57 13.14 -2.03
C GLU A 237 -3.51 12.10 -1.61
N ILE A 238 -2.34 12.55 -1.17
CA ILE A 238 -1.30 11.67 -0.66
C ILE A 238 -1.77 10.96 0.62
N TYR A 239 -2.44 11.67 1.53
CA TYR A 239 -2.96 11.06 2.75
C TYR A 239 -4.01 9.97 2.45
N ALA A 240 -4.92 10.23 1.52
CA ALA A 240 -5.90 9.25 1.07
C ALA A 240 -5.22 8.00 0.48
N ALA A 241 -4.20 8.18 -0.34
CA ALA A 241 -3.42 7.07 -0.89
C ALA A 241 -2.68 6.28 0.20
N LEU A 242 -2.08 6.94 1.20
CA LEU A 242 -1.46 6.27 2.35
C LEU A 242 -2.46 5.43 3.15
N MET A 243 -3.69 5.93 3.34
CA MET A 243 -4.76 5.18 4.01
C MET A 243 -5.18 3.94 3.20
N GLN A 244 -5.30 4.07 1.89
CA GLN A 244 -5.56 2.97 0.97
C GLN A 244 -4.45 1.91 1.04
N CYS A 245 -3.18 2.34 1.02
CA CYS A 245 -2.02 1.46 1.17
C CYS A 245 -2.02 0.71 2.50
N ALA A 246 -2.28 1.41 3.61
CA ALA A 246 -2.33 0.80 4.93
C ALA A 246 -3.44 -0.27 5.03
N ALA A 247 -4.63 0.01 4.47
CA ALA A 247 -5.72 -0.95 4.43
C ALA A 247 -5.36 -2.16 3.55
N SER A 248 -4.77 -1.93 2.37
CA SER A 248 -4.33 -2.99 1.44
C SER A 248 -3.24 -3.88 2.05
N GLU A 249 -2.23 -3.27 2.69
CA GLU A 249 -1.17 -3.98 3.40
C GLU A 249 -1.73 -4.88 4.51
N LEU A 250 -2.62 -4.33 5.35
CA LEU A 250 -3.21 -5.07 6.47
C LEU A 250 -4.16 -6.17 6.00
N GLY A 251 -4.92 -5.95 4.93
CA GLY A 251 -5.76 -6.96 4.29
C GLY A 251 -4.93 -8.12 3.73
N ALA A 252 -3.90 -7.82 2.95
CA ALA A 252 -2.99 -8.80 2.38
C ALA A 252 -2.23 -9.58 3.48
N ARG A 253 -1.80 -8.91 4.55
CA ARG A 253 -1.18 -9.57 5.71
C ARG A 253 -2.16 -10.50 6.42
N MET A 254 -3.40 -10.07 6.66
CA MET A 254 -4.43 -10.89 7.28
C MET A 254 -4.66 -12.19 6.49
N THR A 255 -4.80 -12.08 5.16
CA THR A 255 -5.00 -13.22 4.27
C THR A 255 -3.77 -14.14 4.25
N ALA A 256 -2.57 -13.59 4.13
CA ALA A 256 -1.33 -14.37 4.14
C ALA A 256 -1.13 -15.12 5.45
N MET A 257 -1.43 -14.47 6.58
CA MET A 257 -1.34 -15.13 7.90
C MET A 257 -2.44 -16.17 8.12
N SER A 258 -3.63 -15.99 7.51
CA SER A 258 -4.67 -17.04 7.50
C SER A 258 -4.15 -18.29 6.79
N SER A 259 -3.71 -18.14 5.54
CA SER A 259 -3.18 -19.26 4.75
C SER A 259 -1.98 -19.95 5.44
N ALA A 260 -1.08 -19.17 6.04
CA ALA A 260 0.04 -19.70 6.79
C ALA A 260 -0.41 -20.51 8.04
N THR A 261 -1.48 -20.08 8.72
CA THR A 261 -2.05 -20.81 9.87
C THR A 261 -2.70 -22.11 9.43
N ASP A 262 -3.42 -22.11 8.32
CA ASP A 262 -4.08 -23.29 7.77
C ASP A 262 -3.05 -24.32 7.29
N ASN A 263 -2.04 -23.88 6.53
CA ASN A 263 -0.92 -24.72 6.09
C ASN A 263 -0.15 -25.32 7.27
N ALA A 264 0.08 -24.55 8.33
CA ALA A 264 0.72 -25.07 9.55
C ALA A 264 -0.13 -26.14 10.24
N SER A 265 -1.45 -25.99 10.24
CA SER A 265 -2.37 -27.00 10.82
C SER A 265 -2.34 -28.31 10.03
N ASP A 266 -2.32 -28.24 8.70
CA ASP A 266 -2.20 -29.41 7.84
C ASP A 266 -0.84 -30.11 8.00
N LEU A 267 0.24 -29.32 8.11
CA LEU A 267 1.57 -29.89 8.36
C LEU A 267 1.66 -30.60 9.70
N ILE A 268 1.04 -30.06 10.76
CA ILE A 268 0.97 -30.71 12.08
C ILE A 268 0.28 -32.06 11.95
N ARG A 269 -0.87 -32.13 11.28
CA ARG A 269 -1.60 -33.39 11.05
C ARG A 269 -0.75 -34.45 10.34
N ASN A 270 -0.02 -34.04 9.31
CA ASN A 270 0.86 -34.94 8.58
C ASN A 270 2.05 -35.41 9.42
N LEU A 271 2.60 -34.54 10.25
CA LEU A 271 3.67 -34.87 11.18
C LEU A 271 3.19 -35.82 12.30
N GLU A 272 1.95 -35.67 12.79
CA GLU A 272 1.34 -36.58 13.77
C GLU A 272 1.20 -38.00 13.20
N LEU A 273 0.72 -38.15 11.96
CA LEU A 273 0.64 -39.41 11.28
C LEU A 273 2.04 -40.06 11.13
N SER A 274 3.01 -39.27 10.68
CA SER A 274 4.40 -39.73 10.52
C SER A 274 5.04 -40.14 11.84
N TYR A 275 4.79 -39.39 12.91
CA TYR A 275 5.24 -39.69 14.25
C TYR A 275 4.67 -41.01 14.76
N ASN A 276 3.36 -41.22 14.63
CA ASN A 276 2.70 -42.45 15.07
C ASN A 276 3.21 -43.65 14.30
N LYS A 277 3.42 -43.54 12.98
CA LYS A 277 4.01 -44.60 12.15
C LYS A 277 5.44 -44.94 12.57
N ALA A 278 6.27 -43.92 12.78
CA ALA A 278 7.65 -44.12 13.20
C ALA A 278 7.74 -44.70 14.63
N ARG A 279 6.86 -44.28 15.53
CA ARG A 279 6.77 -44.86 16.89
C ARG A 279 6.37 -46.32 16.89
N GLN A 280 5.32 -46.67 16.09
CA GLN A 280 4.89 -48.09 15.96
C GLN A 280 6.00 -48.96 15.38
N ALA A 281 6.70 -48.49 14.35
CA ALA A 281 7.81 -49.21 13.76
C ALA A 281 8.97 -49.39 14.77
N GLY A 282 9.26 -48.37 15.60
CA GLY A 282 10.25 -48.48 16.68
C GLY A 282 9.88 -49.52 17.70
N ILE A 283 8.64 -49.52 18.19
CA ILE A 283 8.13 -50.50 19.15
C ILE A 283 8.21 -51.94 18.53
N THR A 284 7.81 -52.09 17.28
CA THR A 284 7.87 -53.41 16.59
C THR A 284 9.32 -53.93 16.51
N ASN A 285 10.28 -53.05 16.18
CA ASN A 285 11.70 -53.41 16.12
C ASN A 285 12.23 -53.82 17.49
N GLU A 286 11.93 -53.07 18.57
CA GLU A 286 12.32 -53.40 19.94
C GLU A 286 11.75 -54.77 20.36
N ILE A 287 10.48 -55.06 20.05
CA ILE A 287 9.85 -56.34 20.31
C ILE A 287 10.58 -57.46 19.56
N ASN A 288 10.87 -57.28 18.25
CA ASN A 288 11.58 -58.26 17.45
C ASN A 288 13.02 -58.52 17.98
N GLU A 289 13.72 -57.46 18.41
CA GLU A 289 15.05 -57.61 19.02
C GLU A 289 14.98 -58.41 20.33
N ILE A 290 14.00 -58.16 21.20
CA ILE A 290 13.82 -58.87 22.47
C ILE A 290 13.49 -60.36 22.20
N VAL A 291 12.54 -60.61 21.27
CA VAL A 291 12.14 -61.98 20.93
C VAL A 291 13.30 -62.76 20.29
N GLY A 292 13.99 -62.14 19.32
CA GLY A 292 15.16 -62.75 18.69
C GLY A 292 16.32 -63.02 19.67
N GLY A 293 16.53 -62.08 20.63
CA GLY A 293 17.51 -62.29 21.71
C GLY A 293 17.13 -63.42 22.67
N ALA A 294 15.84 -63.59 22.97
CA ALA A 294 15.34 -64.67 23.82
C ALA A 294 15.44 -66.05 23.13
N GLU A 295 15.16 -66.12 21.84
CA GLU A 295 15.32 -67.34 21.04
C GLU A 295 16.81 -67.74 20.96
N ALA A 296 17.72 -66.80 20.76
CA ALA A 296 19.15 -67.05 20.69
C ALA A 296 19.75 -67.56 22.02
N LEU A 297 19.13 -67.26 23.17
CA LEU A 297 19.53 -67.74 24.49
C LEU A 297 18.97 -69.13 24.81
N ASN A 298 17.93 -69.59 24.15
CA ASN A 298 17.27 -70.88 24.34
C ASN A 298 17.73 -71.95 23.33
N SER A 299 18.56 -71.57 22.39
CA SER A 299 19.22 -72.48 21.40
C SER A 299 20.66 -72.71 21.80
#